data_b7d07fd20eea7026ead506c3e9967b5a
#
_entry.id   b7d07fd20eea7026ead506c3e9967b5a
#
_cell.length_a   1.000
_cell.length_b   1.000
_cell.length_c   1.000
_cell.angle_alpha   90.00
_cell.angle_beta   90.00
_cell.angle_gamma   90.00
#
_symmetry.space_group_name_H-M   'P 1'
#
loop_
_entity.id
_entity.type
_entity.pdbx_description
1 polymer ?
#
loop_
_entity_poly.entity_id
_entity_poly.type
_entity_poly.pdbx_seq_one_letter_code
_entity_poly.pdbx_strand_id
1 'polypeptide(L)'
;MNGFVKMGRCLFFVLLLISSTVSKGQIYKYIGLEDGLNNQKIYHIQKDQRGYMWFLTQEGIDRYDGKHIKHYNFSDDSMKLDSRIALNWLYMDSENVLWVIGQKGRIFRYDLQHDKFELVYVHPELIRDKSQAFLN
;
A
#
# COMPACT_ATOMS: atom_id res chain seq x y z
N MET A 1 -48.73 15.33 -43.16
CA MET A 1 -47.64 15.94 -42.37
C MET A 1 -47.50 15.42 -40.92
N ASN A 2 -48.45 14.62 -40.40
CA ASN A 2 -48.44 14.17 -39.01
C ASN A 2 -47.72 12.83 -38.74
N GLY A 3 -47.36 12.07 -39.77
CA GLY A 3 -46.69 10.75 -39.61
C GLY A 3 -45.19 10.85 -39.33
N PHE A 4 -44.50 11.81 -39.94
CA PHE A 4 -43.04 11.99 -39.76
C PHE A 4 -42.66 12.50 -38.38
N VAL A 5 -43.50 13.33 -37.78
CA VAL A 5 -43.27 13.88 -36.43
C VAL A 5 -43.44 12.78 -35.37
N LYS A 6 -44.39 11.87 -35.54
CA LYS A 6 -44.60 10.73 -34.63
C LYS A 6 -43.44 9.71 -34.69
N MET A 7 -42.92 9.46 -35.92
CA MET A 7 -41.79 8.53 -36.11
C MET A 7 -40.49 9.07 -35.52
N GLY A 8 -40.21 10.40 -35.65
CA GLY A 8 -39.06 11.04 -35.06
C GLY A 8 -39.09 11.02 -33.50
N ARG A 9 -40.26 11.18 -32.91
CA ARG A 9 -40.44 11.11 -31.44
C ARG A 9 -40.21 9.71 -30.90
N CYS A 10 -40.70 8.66 -31.60
CA CYS A 10 -40.43 7.26 -31.21
C CYS A 10 -38.96 6.89 -31.34
N LEU A 11 -38.28 7.33 -32.42
CA LEU A 11 -36.83 7.10 -32.59
C LEU A 11 -36.01 7.77 -31.50
N PHE A 12 -36.37 8.98 -31.09
CA PHE A 12 -35.70 9.70 -30.02
C PHE A 12 -35.85 8.99 -28.65
N PHE A 13 -37.04 8.48 -28.32
CA PHE A 13 -37.26 7.69 -27.11
C PHE A 13 -36.51 6.35 -27.12
N VAL A 14 -36.40 5.69 -28.26
CA VAL A 14 -35.62 4.44 -28.38
C VAL A 14 -34.13 4.72 -28.19
N LEU A 15 -33.59 5.82 -28.77
CA LEU A 15 -32.20 6.22 -28.55
C LEU A 15 -31.89 6.58 -27.08
N LEU A 16 -32.83 7.22 -26.38
CA LEU A 16 -32.71 7.55 -24.95
C LEU A 16 -32.71 6.30 -24.06
N LEU A 17 -33.45 5.25 -24.44
CA LEU A 17 -33.47 3.99 -23.68
C LEU A 17 -32.18 3.17 -23.86
N ILE A 18 -31.51 3.28 -25.01
CA ILE A 18 -30.26 2.57 -25.27
C ILE A 18 -29.07 3.19 -24.52
N SER A 19 -29.12 4.50 -24.22
CA SER A 19 -28.03 5.19 -23.52
C SER A 19 -27.95 4.92 -22.00
N SER A 20 -28.94 4.24 -21.42
CA SER A 20 -29.02 4.05 -19.97
C SER A 20 -28.44 2.73 -19.42
N THR A 21 -27.83 1.88 -20.25
CA THR A 21 -27.38 0.54 -19.82
C THR A 21 -25.87 0.33 -19.72
N VAL A 22 -25.07 1.41 -19.64
CA VAL A 22 -23.65 1.22 -19.28
C VAL A 22 -23.53 1.15 -17.74
N SER A 23 -23.98 0.06 -17.17
CA SER A 23 -23.65 -0.32 -15.81
C SER A 23 -22.18 -0.72 -15.77
N LYS A 24 -21.32 0.12 -15.22
CA LYS A 24 -19.94 -0.28 -14.89
C LYS A 24 -20.04 -1.24 -13.70
N GLY A 25 -19.98 -2.54 -13.99
CA GLY A 25 -19.80 -3.54 -12.95
C GLY A 25 -18.53 -3.26 -12.16
N GLN A 26 -18.64 -3.10 -10.84
CA GLN A 26 -17.45 -3.07 -9.98
C GLN A 26 -16.87 -4.47 -9.91
N ILE A 27 -15.64 -4.63 -10.40
CA ILE A 27 -14.88 -5.87 -10.25
C ILE A 27 -14.13 -5.76 -8.92
N TYR A 28 -14.54 -6.59 -7.95
CA TYR A 28 -13.81 -6.75 -6.70
C TYR A 28 -12.75 -7.83 -6.89
N LYS A 29 -11.51 -7.54 -6.51
CA LYS A 29 -10.44 -8.52 -6.41
C LYS A 29 -10.12 -8.72 -4.94
N TYR A 30 -10.24 -9.94 -4.48
CA TYR A 30 -9.69 -10.35 -3.18
C TYR A 30 -8.18 -10.57 -3.34
N ILE A 31 -7.40 -10.14 -2.35
CA ILE A 31 -5.95 -10.36 -2.28
C ILE A 31 -5.68 -11.04 -0.93
N GLY A 32 -5.15 -12.26 -0.97
CA GLY A 32 -4.93 -13.08 0.21
C GLY A 32 -3.55 -13.77 0.21
N LEU A 33 -3.41 -14.75 1.09
CA LEU A 33 -2.17 -15.54 1.18
C LEU A 33 -1.88 -16.30 -0.12
N GLU A 34 -2.92 -16.75 -0.80
CA GLU A 34 -2.83 -17.45 -2.09
C GLU A 34 -2.31 -16.55 -3.23
N ASP A 35 -2.47 -15.21 -3.11
CA ASP A 35 -1.87 -14.24 -4.03
C ASP A 35 -0.45 -13.86 -3.61
N GLY A 36 0.00 -14.33 -2.45
CA GLY A 36 1.35 -14.14 -1.94
C GLY A 36 1.49 -13.11 -0.83
N LEU A 37 0.40 -12.65 -0.16
CA LEU A 37 0.55 -11.84 1.04
C LEU A 37 1.31 -12.60 2.13
N ASN A 38 2.20 -11.91 2.85
CA ASN A 38 2.96 -12.48 3.96
C ASN A 38 2.09 -12.80 5.16
N ASN A 39 1.03 -12.02 5.39
CA ASN A 39 0.13 -12.20 6.51
C ASN A 39 -1.25 -11.63 6.19
N GLN A 40 -2.31 -12.27 6.69
CA GLN A 40 -3.69 -11.79 6.52
C GLN A 40 -4.02 -10.60 7.42
N LYS A 41 -3.25 -10.38 8.49
CA LYS A 41 -3.46 -9.26 9.40
C LYS A 41 -2.81 -8.01 8.85
N ILE A 42 -3.63 -7.18 8.22
CA ILE A 42 -3.23 -5.91 7.60
C ILE A 42 -3.58 -4.78 8.55
N TYR A 43 -2.59 -3.95 8.87
CA TYR A 43 -2.76 -2.77 9.75
C TYR A 43 -3.00 -1.49 8.97
N HIS A 44 -2.30 -1.32 7.83
CA HIS A 44 -2.42 -0.15 6.97
C HIS A 44 -2.35 -0.53 5.50
N ILE A 45 -3.03 0.27 4.68
CA ILE A 45 -2.99 0.15 3.22
C ILE A 45 -2.74 1.55 2.66
N GLN A 46 -1.77 1.66 1.75
CA GLN A 46 -1.47 2.89 1.01
C GLN A 46 -1.37 2.58 -0.48
N LYS A 47 -1.82 3.51 -1.32
CA LYS A 47 -1.63 3.44 -2.76
C LYS A 47 -0.70 4.56 -3.19
N ASP A 48 0.35 4.23 -3.95
CA ASP A 48 1.24 5.25 -4.50
C ASP A 48 0.76 5.75 -5.88
N GLN A 49 1.39 6.82 -6.36
CA GLN A 49 1.03 7.44 -7.65
C GLN A 49 1.36 6.55 -8.86
N ARG A 50 2.21 5.53 -8.70
CA ARG A 50 2.53 4.53 -9.73
C ARG A 50 1.50 3.42 -9.81
N GLY A 51 0.54 3.42 -8.86
CA GLY A 51 -0.54 2.45 -8.79
C GLY A 51 -0.24 1.23 -7.92
N TYR A 52 0.93 1.15 -7.28
CA TYR A 52 1.24 0.09 -6.33
C TYR A 52 0.39 0.22 -5.07
N MET A 53 -0.06 -0.93 -4.57
CA MET A 53 -0.71 -1.04 -3.26
C MET A 53 0.32 -1.55 -2.24
N TRP A 54 0.46 -0.83 -1.15
CA TRP A 54 1.36 -1.14 -0.05
C TRP A 54 0.55 -1.58 1.16
N PHE A 55 0.88 -2.74 1.69
CA PHE A 55 0.22 -3.33 2.85
C PHE A 55 1.20 -3.42 4.00
N LEU A 56 0.90 -2.77 5.12
CA LEU A 56 1.58 -3.01 6.37
C LEU A 56 0.93 -4.21 7.03
N THR A 57 1.66 -5.29 7.16
CA THR A 57 1.21 -6.53 7.77
C THR A 57 1.92 -6.79 9.11
N GLN A 58 1.54 -7.84 9.81
CA GLN A 58 2.23 -8.27 11.02
C GLN A 58 3.68 -8.72 10.73
N GLU A 59 3.98 -9.19 9.53
CA GLU A 59 5.28 -9.76 9.15
C GLU A 59 6.19 -8.78 8.40
N GLY A 60 5.72 -7.57 8.10
CA GLY A 60 6.47 -6.58 7.36
C GLY A 60 5.61 -5.79 6.38
N ILE A 61 6.18 -5.39 5.27
CA ILE A 61 5.48 -4.64 4.22
C ILE A 61 5.43 -5.47 2.94
N ASP A 62 4.25 -5.53 2.36
CA ASP A 62 4.00 -6.15 1.07
C ASP A 62 3.64 -5.07 0.05
N ARG A 63 4.23 -5.13 -1.14
CA ARG A 63 3.89 -4.27 -2.28
C ARG A 63 3.28 -5.10 -3.39
N TYR A 64 2.07 -4.75 -3.78
CA TYR A 64 1.35 -5.36 -4.89
C TYR A 64 1.38 -4.47 -6.12
N ASP A 65 1.80 -4.99 -7.28
CA ASP A 65 1.93 -4.28 -8.55
C ASP A 65 0.71 -4.48 -9.48
N GLY A 66 -0.34 -5.16 -9.01
CA GLY A 66 -1.51 -5.56 -9.80
C GLY A 66 -1.47 -7.04 -10.20
N LYS A 67 -0.31 -7.70 -10.09
CA LYS A 67 -0.11 -9.10 -10.46
C LYS A 67 0.71 -9.89 -9.44
N HIS A 68 1.80 -9.30 -8.94
CA HIS A 68 2.74 -9.96 -8.03
C HIS A 68 2.86 -9.18 -6.72
N ILE A 69 3.22 -9.89 -5.66
CA ILE A 69 3.52 -9.29 -4.36
C ILE A 69 5.01 -9.43 -4.08
N LYS A 70 5.62 -8.29 -3.71
CA LYS A 70 7.00 -8.24 -3.21
C LYS A 70 6.99 -7.94 -1.73
N HIS A 71 7.79 -8.70 -0.95
CA HIS A 71 7.93 -8.57 0.49
C HIS A 71 9.16 -7.74 0.87
N TYR A 72 8.99 -6.93 1.91
CA TYR A 72 10.06 -6.16 2.55
C TYR A 72 10.07 -6.50 4.03
N ASN A 73 11.17 -7.13 4.46
CA ASN A 73 11.41 -7.49 5.85
C ASN A 73 12.31 -6.43 6.49
N PHE A 74 12.06 -6.17 7.76
CA PHE A 74 12.82 -5.21 8.56
C PHE A 74 13.57 -5.98 9.63
N SER A 75 14.84 -6.24 9.37
CA SER A 75 15.78 -6.78 10.34
C SER A 75 16.85 -5.74 10.65
N ASP A 76 17.28 -5.67 11.89
CA ASP A 76 18.42 -4.85 12.27
C ASP A 76 19.68 -5.72 12.27
N ASP A 77 20.32 -5.86 11.13
CA ASP A 77 21.58 -6.60 10.97
C ASP A 77 22.71 -6.06 11.87
N SER A 78 22.60 -4.80 12.31
CA SER A 78 23.56 -4.17 13.22
C SER A 78 23.41 -4.66 14.67
N MET A 79 22.31 -5.33 15.01
CA MET A 79 21.99 -5.69 16.40
C MET A 79 22.20 -7.15 16.77
N LYS A 80 22.62 -8.05 15.88
CA LYS A 80 22.79 -9.50 16.19
C LYS A 80 21.65 -10.12 17.03
N LEU A 81 20.53 -9.42 17.13
CA LEU A 81 19.34 -9.86 17.83
C LEU A 81 18.31 -10.22 16.77
N ASP A 82 17.84 -11.44 16.84
CA ASP A 82 16.80 -12.07 16.02
C ASP A 82 15.41 -11.44 16.25
N SER A 83 15.36 -10.12 16.33
CA SER A 83 14.14 -9.39 16.59
C SER A 83 13.69 -8.65 15.34
N ARG A 84 12.69 -9.21 14.68
CA ARG A 84 11.90 -8.50 13.66
C ARG A 84 11.46 -7.17 14.25
N ILE A 85 11.74 -6.08 13.55
CA ILE A 85 11.28 -4.76 13.95
C ILE A 85 9.78 -4.72 13.73
N ALA A 86 9.00 -4.63 14.80
CA ALA A 86 7.58 -4.42 14.65
C ALA A 86 7.32 -3.02 14.10
N LEU A 87 6.53 -2.96 13.03
CA LEU A 87 6.16 -1.75 12.34
C LEU A 87 4.77 -1.30 12.81
N ASN A 88 4.61 0.01 13.06
CA ASN A 88 3.40 0.55 13.64
C ASN A 88 2.56 1.34 12.64
N TRP A 89 3.21 2.02 11.69
CA TRP A 89 2.53 2.96 10.79
C TRP A 89 3.16 3.03 9.42
N LEU A 90 2.32 3.18 8.40
CA LEU A 90 2.70 3.38 7.01
C LEU A 90 2.11 4.72 6.54
N TYR A 91 2.95 5.59 5.99
CA TYR A 91 2.54 6.91 5.57
C TYR A 91 3.13 7.28 4.20
N MET A 92 2.31 7.84 3.33
CA MET A 92 2.72 8.41 2.05
C MET A 92 2.68 9.92 2.15
N ASP A 93 3.79 10.60 1.91
CA ASP A 93 3.84 12.06 1.94
C ASP A 93 3.36 12.69 0.62
N SER A 94 3.33 14.03 0.59
CA SER A 94 2.90 14.80 -0.57
C SER A 94 3.81 14.67 -1.79
N GLU A 95 5.06 14.24 -1.60
CA GLU A 95 6.04 13.98 -2.66
C GLU A 95 6.01 12.52 -3.14
N ASN A 96 5.03 11.74 -2.66
CA ASN A 96 4.87 10.31 -2.95
C ASN A 96 6.04 9.47 -2.43
N VAL A 97 6.67 9.89 -1.34
CA VAL A 97 7.66 9.10 -0.62
C VAL A 97 6.96 8.29 0.47
N LEU A 98 7.27 7.00 0.53
CA LEU A 98 6.70 6.09 1.52
C LEU A 98 7.59 6.06 2.77
N TRP A 99 6.97 6.31 3.91
CA TRP A 99 7.58 6.31 5.23
C TRP A 99 6.99 5.21 6.09
N VAL A 100 7.82 4.61 6.92
CA VAL A 100 7.42 3.57 7.86
C VAL A 100 7.91 3.94 9.25
N ILE A 101 7.01 3.89 10.21
CA ILE A 101 7.34 4.09 11.62
C ILE A 101 7.34 2.72 12.30
N GLY A 102 8.49 2.34 12.83
CA GLY A 102 8.68 1.14 13.61
C GLY A 102 8.65 1.40 15.12
N GLN A 103 8.67 0.33 15.87
CA GLN A 103 8.78 0.41 17.33
C GLN A 103 10.04 1.16 17.76
N LYS A 104 9.98 1.72 18.97
CA LYS A 104 11.10 2.45 19.58
C LYS A 104 11.55 3.66 18.77
N GLY A 105 10.63 4.31 18.04
CA GLY A 105 10.91 5.55 17.32
C GLY A 105 11.86 5.40 16.13
N ARG A 106 11.91 4.22 15.51
CA ARG A 106 12.61 4.05 14.24
C ARG A 106 11.76 4.57 13.10
N ILE A 107 12.38 5.28 12.17
CA ILE A 107 11.72 5.79 10.96
C ILE A 107 12.51 5.31 9.75
N PHE A 108 11.82 4.67 8.83
CA PHE A 108 12.36 4.19 7.57
C PHE A 108 11.75 4.97 6.42
N ARG A 109 12.54 5.18 5.38
CA ARG A 109 12.11 5.76 4.11
C ARG A 109 12.31 4.73 3.00
N TYR A 110 11.34 4.62 2.11
CA TYR A 110 11.50 3.82 0.91
C TYR A 110 12.40 4.52 -0.11
N ASP A 111 13.47 3.84 -0.47
CA ASP A 111 14.36 4.24 -1.55
C ASP A 111 13.89 3.57 -2.85
N LEU A 112 13.32 4.38 -3.73
CA LEU A 112 12.82 3.93 -5.02
C LEU A 112 13.92 3.43 -5.96
N GLN A 113 15.11 4.04 -5.90
CA GLN A 113 16.22 3.71 -6.80
C GLN A 113 16.78 2.32 -6.51
N HIS A 114 16.88 1.96 -5.24
CA HIS A 114 17.42 0.67 -4.80
C HIS A 114 16.35 -0.34 -4.41
N ASP A 115 15.07 0.03 -4.51
CA ASP A 115 13.89 -0.79 -4.17
C ASP A 115 13.99 -1.43 -2.78
N LYS A 116 14.32 -0.62 -1.77
CA LYS A 116 14.50 -1.02 -0.36
C LYS A 116 14.07 0.07 0.61
N PHE A 117 13.88 -0.32 1.87
CA PHE A 117 13.71 0.63 2.95
C PHE A 117 15.03 0.94 3.63
N GLU A 118 15.28 2.21 3.92
CA GLU A 118 16.46 2.71 4.61
C GLU A 118 16.06 3.31 5.95
N LEU A 119 16.79 2.95 7.01
CA LEU A 119 16.63 3.56 8.32
C LEU A 119 17.18 4.98 8.29
N VAL A 120 16.31 5.99 8.47
CA VAL A 120 16.70 7.40 8.42
C VAL A 120 16.73 8.06 9.81
N TYR A 121 16.05 7.47 10.79
CA TYR A 121 15.99 8.01 12.16
C TYR A 121 15.85 6.90 13.19
N VAL A 122 16.56 7.07 14.31
CA VAL A 122 16.42 6.28 15.54
C VAL A 122 16.29 7.24 16.71
N HIS A 123 15.32 7.01 17.59
CA HIS A 123 15.16 7.85 18.77
C HIS A 123 16.44 7.85 19.65
N PRO A 124 16.94 9.00 20.12
CA PRO A 124 18.23 9.11 20.82
C PRO A 124 18.36 8.21 22.07
N GLU A 125 17.28 7.95 22.79
CA GLU A 125 17.29 7.07 23.96
C GLU A 125 17.69 5.62 23.61
N LEU A 126 17.35 5.14 22.41
CA LEU A 126 17.77 3.81 21.97
C LEU A 126 19.27 3.70 21.67
N ILE A 127 19.90 4.82 21.31
CA ILE A 127 21.34 4.89 21.08
C ILE A 127 22.07 4.87 22.43
N ARG A 128 21.50 5.51 23.45
CA ARG A 128 22.06 5.62 24.80
C ARG A 128 22.06 4.28 25.56
N ASP A 129 21.03 3.48 25.37
CA ASP A 129 20.90 2.15 26.01
C ASP A 129 21.98 1.17 25.49
N LYS A 130 22.39 1.30 24.23
CA LYS A 130 23.46 0.49 23.64
C LYS A 130 24.85 0.84 24.18
N SER A 131 25.13 2.11 24.43
CA SER A 131 26.44 2.53 24.94
C SER A 131 26.70 2.06 26.38
N GLN A 132 25.65 1.83 27.16
CA GLN A 132 25.77 1.28 28.53
C GLN A 132 25.94 -0.24 28.54
N ALA A 133 25.43 -0.97 27.52
CA ALA A 133 25.58 -2.40 27.46
C ALA A 133 27.01 -2.87 27.06
N PHE A 134 27.86 -1.96 26.57
CA PHE A 134 29.27 -2.25 26.22
C PHE A 134 30.25 -1.86 27.35
N LEU A 135 29.76 -1.30 28.46
CA LEU A 135 30.60 -0.88 29.61
C LEU A 135 30.47 -1.80 30.83
N ASN A 136 29.71 -2.87 30.71
CA ASN A 136 29.61 -3.97 31.69
C ASN A 136 30.10 -5.26 31.04
#